data_a854ec43e7b4d014a52b75f610c643ef
#
_entry.id   a854ec43e7b4d014a52b75f610c643ef
#
_cell.length_a   1.000
_cell.length_b   1.000
_cell.length_c   1.000
_cell.angle_alpha   90.00
_cell.angle_beta   90.00
_cell.angle_gamma   90.00
#
_symmetry.space_group_name_H-M   'P 1'
#
loop_
_entity.id
_entity.type
_entity.pdbx_description
1 polymer ?
#
loop_
_entity_poly.entity_id
_entity_poly.type
_entity_poly.pdbx_seq_one_letter_code
_entity_poly.pdbx_strand_id
1 'polypeptide(L)'
;LITLSVAASIGAEGAIEARDYSLAEAAEPLFGAWGVGITVAIAVVATLSGLLASLYSVSRLYEMLQGMGQAPALPSRVTHQPLLITAGLAILVTALFDLGQIASMGALLYLTMDIAVQWGVLRTLHRKVRARRWVPVLSIVLDAAVLVPFVALKAQSDPLTLVVGAAVAAAIIVSQ
;
A
#
# COMPACT_ATOMS: atom_id res chain seq x y z
N LEU A 1 -13.54 8.83 9.08
CA LEU A 1 -13.74 10.11 9.80
C LEU A 1 -12.99 11.23 9.11
N ILE A 2 -11.67 11.13 8.86
CA ILE A 2 -10.86 12.17 8.20
C ILE A 2 -11.46 12.55 6.85
N THR A 3 -11.79 11.59 5.99
CA THR A 3 -12.40 11.82 4.68
C THR A 3 -13.70 12.59 4.76
N LEU A 4 -14.55 12.26 5.74
CA LEU A 4 -15.81 12.96 5.99
C LEU A 4 -15.57 14.39 6.48
N SER A 5 -14.57 14.60 7.34
CA SER A 5 -14.21 15.94 7.83
C SER A 5 -13.70 16.83 6.70
N VAL A 6 -12.84 16.30 5.82
CA VAL A 6 -12.34 17.03 4.64
C VAL A 6 -13.51 17.38 3.70
N ALA A 7 -14.36 16.40 3.36
CA ALA A 7 -15.51 16.64 2.50
C ALA A 7 -16.52 17.65 3.11
N ALA A 8 -16.64 17.68 4.43
CA ALA A 8 -17.49 18.65 5.12
C ALA A 8 -16.89 20.08 5.14
N SER A 9 -15.54 20.19 5.14
CA SER A 9 -14.84 21.49 5.22
C SER A 9 -14.75 22.20 3.87
N ILE A 10 -14.39 21.49 2.81
CA ILE A 10 -14.13 22.06 1.48
C ILE A 10 -15.12 21.58 0.40
N GLY A 11 -16.06 20.71 0.76
CA GLY A 11 -16.98 20.09 -0.18
C GLY A 11 -16.34 18.99 -1.03
N ALA A 12 -17.18 18.24 -1.75
CA ALA A 12 -16.70 17.14 -2.60
C ALA A 12 -15.90 17.63 -3.81
N GLU A 13 -16.32 18.75 -4.42
CA GLU A 13 -15.63 19.35 -5.57
C GLU A 13 -14.26 19.90 -5.17
N GLY A 14 -14.17 20.63 -4.04
CA GLY A 14 -12.91 21.13 -3.51
C GLY A 14 -11.94 20.00 -3.15
N ALA A 15 -12.44 18.91 -2.59
CA ALA A 15 -11.60 17.74 -2.29
C ALA A 15 -11.05 17.05 -3.55
N ILE A 16 -11.80 17.06 -4.65
CA ILE A 16 -11.36 16.51 -5.95
C ILE A 16 -10.33 17.44 -6.60
N GLU A 17 -10.53 18.75 -6.52
CA GLU A 17 -9.64 19.75 -7.10
C GLU A 17 -8.29 19.80 -6.34
N ALA A 18 -8.35 19.77 -5.01
CA ALA A 18 -7.18 19.78 -4.14
C ALA A 18 -6.32 18.52 -4.23
N ARG A 19 -6.90 17.38 -4.67
CA ARG A 19 -6.18 16.10 -4.80
C ARG A 19 -5.33 15.77 -3.57
N ASP A 20 -4.00 15.79 -3.77
CA ASP A 20 -3.00 15.41 -2.75
C ASP A 20 -2.88 16.42 -1.60
N TYR A 21 -3.40 17.65 -1.79
CA TYR A 21 -3.36 18.72 -0.79
C TYR A 21 -4.67 18.92 -0.03
N SER A 22 -5.66 18.07 -0.26
CA SER A 22 -7.02 18.21 0.29
C SER A 22 -7.06 18.37 1.81
N LEU A 23 -6.12 17.75 2.53
CA LEU A 23 -6.05 17.88 3.99
C LEU A 23 -5.54 19.26 4.43
N ALA A 24 -4.57 19.82 3.71
CA ALA A 24 -4.04 21.16 3.99
C ALA A 24 -5.08 22.22 3.65
N GLU A 25 -5.77 22.07 2.54
CA GLU A 25 -6.83 22.97 2.10
C GLU A 25 -8.06 22.93 3.02
N ALA A 26 -8.40 21.76 3.55
CA ALA A 26 -9.44 21.63 4.58
C ALA A 26 -9.08 22.30 5.91
N ALA A 27 -7.80 22.51 6.20
CA ALA A 27 -7.35 23.23 7.39
C ALA A 27 -7.44 24.77 7.24
N GLU A 28 -7.45 25.29 6.01
CA GLU A 28 -7.48 26.72 5.75
C GLU A 28 -8.75 27.41 6.30
N PRO A 29 -9.99 26.95 6.05
CA PRO A 29 -11.20 27.57 6.59
C PRO A 29 -11.32 27.49 8.10
N LEU A 30 -10.59 26.55 8.76
CA LEU A 30 -10.65 26.36 10.21
C LEU A 30 -9.58 27.18 10.97
N PHE A 31 -8.38 27.29 10.40
CA PHE A 31 -7.22 27.85 11.09
C PHE A 31 -6.47 28.91 10.26
N GLY A 32 -6.95 29.26 9.07
CA GLY A 32 -6.30 30.19 8.16
C GLY A 32 -4.95 29.67 7.64
N ALA A 33 -4.11 30.58 7.15
CA ALA A 33 -2.79 30.26 6.58
C ALA A 33 -1.86 29.50 7.57
N TRP A 34 -2.01 29.73 8.87
CA TRP A 34 -1.27 29.01 9.90
C TRP A 34 -1.66 27.51 9.94
N GLY A 35 -2.94 27.21 9.74
CA GLY A 35 -3.45 25.83 9.68
C GLY A 35 -2.83 25.06 8.52
N VAL A 36 -2.74 25.68 7.34
CA VAL A 36 -2.08 25.09 6.18
C VAL A 36 -0.62 24.79 6.48
N GLY A 37 0.13 25.79 7.01
CA GLY A 37 1.56 25.64 7.33
C GLY A 37 1.84 24.51 8.33
N ILE A 38 1.06 24.43 9.40
CA ILE A 38 1.20 23.38 10.42
C ILE A 38 0.84 22.00 9.82
N THR A 39 -0.24 21.91 9.04
CA THR A 39 -0.65 20.65 8.40
C THR A 39 0.43 20.14 7.44
N VAL A 40 1.01 21.01 6.63
CA VAL A 40 2.10 20.64 5.72
C VAL A 40 3.34 20.18 6.51
N ALA A 41 3.72 20.91 7.57
CA ALA A 41 4.86 20.51 8.40
C ALA A 41 4.66 19.14 9.05
N ILE A 42 3.47 18.88 9.59
CA ILE A 42 3.12 17.57 10.16
C ILE A 42 3.14 16.49 9.07
N ALA A 43 2.59 16.77 7.89
CA ALA A 43 2.58 15.82 6.78
C ALA A 43 4.00 15.44 6.35
N VAL A 44 4.91 16.41 6.23
CA VAL A 44 6.32 16.16 5.89
C VAL A 44 7.00 15.28 6.92
N VAL A 45 6.85 15.58 8.22
CA VAL A 45 7.44 14.78 9.30
C VAL A 45 6.85 13.38 9.33
N ALA A 46 5.54 13.24 9.18
CA ALA A 46 4.86 11.94 9.16
C ALA A 46 5.30 11.09 7.96
N THR A 47 5.40 11.71 6.77
CA THR A 47 5.85 11.02 5.55
C THR A 47 7.30 10.56 5.66
N LEU A 48 8.20 11.40 6.16
CA LEU A 48 9.61 11.03 6.38
C LEU A 48 9.71 9.88 7.39
N SER A 49 8.98 9.96 8.49
CA SER A 49 8.96 8.90 9.50
C SER A 49 8.42 7.58 8.93
N GLY A 50 7.34 7.62 8.17
CA GLY A 50 6.76 6.46 7.50
C GLY A 50 7.72 5.85 6.48
N LEU A 51 8.42 6.68 5.69
CA LEU A 51 9.42 6.25 4.72
C LEU A 51 10.57 5.49 5.42
N LEU A 52 11.13 6.06 6.47
CA LEU A 52 12.22 5.44 7.24
C LEU A 52 11.78 4.10 7.85
N ALA A 53 10.59 4.06 8.46
CA ALA A 53 10.04 2.84 9.04
C ALA A 53 9.82 1.75 7.98
N SER A 54 9.29 2.11 6.81
CA SER A 54 9.04 1.19 5.70
C SER A 54 10.35 0.63 5.13
N LEU A 55 11.34 1.48 4.87
CA LEU A 55 12.65 1.06 4.37
C LEU A 55 13.35 0.12 5.36
N TYR A 56 13.29 0.43 6.65
CA TYR A 56 13.85 -0.43 7.69
C TYR A 56 13.14 -1.79 7.74
N SER A 57 11.80 -1.79 7.72
CA SER A 57 11.00 -3.02 7.77
C SER A 57 11.26 -3.94 6.58
N VAL A 58 11.31 -3.37 5.36
CA VAL A 58 11.60 -4.16 4.15
C VAL A 58 13.02 -4.69 4.16
N SER A 59 14.00 -3.91 4.62
CA SER A 59 15.38 -4.38 4.76
C SER A 59 15.49 -5.56 5.70
N ARG A 60 14.82 -5.51 6.86
CA ARG A 60 14.80 -6.61 7.83
C ARG A 60 14.07 -7.85 7.31
N LEU A 61 12.97 -7.65 6.60
CA LEU A 61 12.25 -8.75 5.96
C LEU A 61 13.14 -9.45 4.93
N TYR A 62 13.87 -8.69 4.12
CA TYR A 62 14.80 -9.26 3.13
C TYR A 62 15.92 -10.06 3.79
N GLU A 63 16.56 -9.54 4.86
CA GLU A 63 17.56 -10.28 5.64
C GLU A 63 17.00 -11.59 6.20
N MET A 64 15.78 -11.58 6.69
CA MET A 64 15.10 -12.78 7.19
C MET A 64 14.85 -13.81 6.08
N LEU A 65 14.39 -13.37 4.90
CA LEU A 65 14.19 -14.24 3.74
C LEU A 65 15.49 -14.83 3.23
N GLN A 66 16.59 -14.07 3.24
CA GLN A 66 17.92 -14.60 2.92
C GLN A 66 18.35 -15.68 3.92
N GLY A 67 18.13 -15.46 5.22
CA GLY A 67 18.45 -16.44 6.27
C GLY A 67 17.65 -17.75 6.13
N MET A 68 16.46 -17.70 5.54
CA MET A 68 15.62 -18.86 5.23
C MET A 68 15.95 -19.51 3.87
N GLY A 69 16.88 -18.94 3.09
CA GLY A 69 17.22 -19.42 1.75
C GLY A 69 16.16 -19.11 0.68
N GLN A 70 15.20 -18.23 0.99
CA GLN A 70 14.09 -17.85 0.09
C GLN A 70 14.37 -16.58 -0.74
N ALA A 71 15.46 -15.88 -0.44
CA ALA A 71 15.94 -14.75 -1.24
C ALA A 71 17.38 -14.97 -1.68
N PRO A 72 17.79 -14.50 -2.90
CA PRO A 72 19.12 -14.66 -3.39
C PRO A 72 20.12 -13.95 -2.48
N ALA A 73 21.22 -14.63 -2.15
CA ALA A 73 22.32 -14.01 -1.45
C ALA A 73 23.04 -13.03 -2.38
N LEU A 74 22.97 -11.74 -2.06
CA LEU A 74 23.68 -10.71 -2.79
C LEU A 74 25.16 -10.70 -2.41
N PRO A 75 26.10 -10.42 -3.33
CA PRO A 75 27.51 -10.43 -3.04
C PRO A 75 27.85 -9.40 -1.94
N SER A 76 28.55 -9.84 -0.92
CA SER A 76 28.76 -9.20 0.40
C SER A 76 29.56 -7.89 0.42
N ARG A 77 29.77 -7.23 -0.70
CA ARG A 77 30.63 -6.04 -0.79
C ARG A 77 29.99 -4.73 -0.29
N VAL A 78 28.67 -4.69 -0.07
CA VAL A 78 27.96 -3.47 0.37
C VAL A 78 27.08 -3.80 1.57
N THR A 79 27.33 -3.18 2.70
CA THR A 79 26.72 -3.47 4.00
C THR A 79 25.19 -3.20 4.05
N HIS A 80 24.64 -2.41 3.13
CA HIS A 80 23.23 -2.01 3.12
C HIS A 80 22.54 -2.28 1.79
N GLN A 81 22.87 -3.39 1.14
CA GLN A 81 22.32 -3.75 -0.18
C GLN A 81 20.78 -3.84 -0.21
N PRO A 82 20.08 -4.47 0.76
CA PRO A 82 18.62 -4.52 0.74
C PRO A 82 17.99 -3.14 0.74
N LEU A 83 18.56 -2.22 1.52
CA LEU A 83 18.11 -0.83 1.60
C LEU A 83 18.27 -0.10 0.27
N LEU A 84 19.44 -0.24 -0.37
CA LEU A 84 19.74 0.43 -1.64
C LEU A 84 18.86 -0.09 -2.78
N ILE A 85 18.63 -1.40 -2.84
CA ILE A 85 17.73 -2.01 -3.84
C ILE A 85 16.30 -1.54 -3.63
N THR A 86 15.82 -1.57 -2.40
CA THR A 86 14.45 -1.11 -2.07
C THR A 86 14.27 0.37 -2.37
N ALA A 87 15.25 1.20 -1.97
CA ALA A 87 15.21 2.63 -2.25
C ALA A 87 15.29 2.93 -3.76
N GLY A 88 16.17 2.23 -4.49
CA GLY A 88 16.29 2.37 -5.94
C GLY A 88 15.01 1.97 -6.67
N LEU A 89 14.40 0.86 -6.27
CA LEU A 89 13.12 0.41 -6.82
C LEU A 89 11.99 1.41 -6.49
N ALA A 90 11.95 1.93 -5.26
CA ALA A 90 10.96 2.93 -4.87
C ALA A 90 11.09 4.21 -5.69
N ILE A 91 12.32 4.70 -5.90
CA ILE A 91 12.59 5.87 -6.75
C ILE A 91 12.14 5.61 -8.20
N LEU A 92 12.47 4.44 -8.75
CA LEU A 92 12.07 4.07 -10.11
C LEU A 92 10.54 4.06 -10.25
N VAL A 93 9.84 3.42 -9.33
CA VAL A 93 8.36 3.35 -9.35
C VAL A 93 7.75 4.75 -9.21
N THR A 94 8.27 5.57 -8.30
CA THR A 94 7.77 6.95 -8.10
C THR A 94 8.06 7.86 -9.28
N ALA A 95 9.10 7.60 -10.06
CA ALA A 95 9.43 8.36 -11.27
C ALA A 95 8.55 7.97 -12.47
N LEU A 96 8.02 6.75 -12.49
CA LEU A 96 7.23 6.22 -13.61
C LEU A 96 5.72 6.32 -13.41
N PHE A 97 5.25 6.38 -12.18
CA PHE A 97 3.83 6.32 -11.84
C PHE A 97 3.43 7.45 -10.90
N ASP A 98 2.21 7.96 -11.08
CA ASP A 98 1.61 8.94 -10.18
C ASP A 98 1.24 8.31 -8.84
N LEU A 99 1.15 9.15 -7.78
CA LEU A 99 0.81 8.72 -6.42
C LEU A 99 -0.49 7.90 -6.37
N GLY A 100 -1.51 8.31 -7.11
CA GLY A 100 -2.79 7.59 -7.22
C GLY A 100 -2.66 6.21 -7.87
N GLN A 101 -1.77 6.06 -8.86
CA GLN A 101 -1.46 4.80 -9.51
C GLN A 101 -0.70 3.87 -8.56
N ILE A 102 0.32 4.38 -7.87
CA ILE A 102 1.10 3.63 -6.87
C ILE A 102 0.20 3.13 -5.75
N ALA A 103 -0.66 3.99 -5.20
CA ALA A 103 -1.62 3.63 -4.16
C ALA A 103 -2.60 2.55 -4.63
N SER A 104 -3.06 2.65 -5.88
CA SER A 104 -3.97 1.68 -6.49
C SER A 104 -3.31 0.32 -6.71
N MET A 105 -2.07 0.29 -7.21
CA MET A 105 -1.28 -0.94 -7.33
C MET A 105 -1.03 -1.57 -5.97
N GLY A 106 -0.66 -0.77 -4.96
CA GLY A 106 -0.46 -1.22 -3.59
C GLY A 106 -1.72 -1.84 -3.00
N ALA A 107 -2.88 -1.20 -3.17
CA ALA A 107 -4.15 -1.73 -2.69
C ALA A 107 -4.52 -3.06 -3.37
N LEU A 108 -4.34 -3.16 -4.70
CA LEU A 108 -4.60 -4.37 -5.46
C LEU A 108 -3.71 -5.54 -5.00
N LEU A 109 -2.42 -5.28 -4.86
CA LEU A 109 -1.46 -6.28 -4.39
C LEU A 109 -1.78 -6.71 -2.95
N TYR A 110 -2.06 -5.75 -2.06
CA TYR A 110 -2.39 -6.02 -0.66
C TYR A 110 -3.62 -6.91 -0.54
N LEU A 111 -4.75 -6.53 -1.17
CA LEU A 111 -5.99 -7.31 -1.11
C LEU A 111 -5.82 -8.70 -1.72
N THR A 112 -5.10 -8.81 -2.84
CA THR A 112 -4.84 -10.10 -3.50
C THR A 112 -4.01 -11.01 -2.59
N MET A 113 -2.95 -10.48 -1.98
CA MET A 113 -2.09 -11.24 -1.06
C MET A 113 -2.80 -11.61 0.22
N ASP A 114 -3.67 -10.73 0.77
CA ASP A 114 -4.45 -11.03 1.96
C ASP A 114 -5.42 -12.19 1.70
N ILE A 115 -6.14 -12.17 0.58
CA ILE A 115 -6.99 -13.30 0.14
C ILE A 115 -6.17 -14.60 0.02
N ALA A 116 -4.97 -14.53 -0.58
CA ALA A 116 -4.11 -15.70 -0.74
C ALA A 116 -3.66 -16.28 0.61
N VAL A 117 -3.27 -15.41 1.55
CA VAL A 117 -2.88 -15.79 2.91
C VAL A 117 -4.07 -16.40 3.66
N GLN A 118 -5.24 -15.77 3.64
CA GLN A 118 -6.45 -16.27 4.29
C GLN A 118 -6.89 -17.61 3.71
N TRP A 119 -6.76 -17.79 2.39
CA TRP A 119 -7.00 -19.06 1.72
C TRP A 119 -6.02 -20.15 2.19
N GLY A 120 -4.74 -19.83 2.30
CA GLY A 120 -3.70 -20.71 2.84
C GLY A 120 -4.01 -21.13 4.30
N VAL A 121 -4.44 -20.18 5.13
CA VAL A 121 -4.88 -20.44 6.51
C VAL A 121 -6.07 -21.38 6.53
N LEU A 122 -7.09 -21.15 5.70
CA LEU A 122 -8.25 -22.04 5.60
C LEU A 122 -7.89 -23.47 5.20
N ARG A 123 -6.97 -23.61 4.23
CA ARG A 123 -6.61 -24.90 3.67
C ARG A 123 -5.71 -25.73 4.61
N THR A 124 -4.79 -25.09 5.28
CA THR A 124 -3.69 -25.80 5.97
C THR A 124 -3.71 -25.61 7.50
N LEU A 125 -3.90 -24.39 7.97
CA LEU A 125 -3.61 -24.04 9.36
C LEU A 125 -4.80 -24.23 10.30
N HIS A 126 -6.04 -24.10 9.81
CA HIS A 126 -7.23 -24.23 10.67
C HIS A 126 -7.31 -25.58 11.39
N ARG A 127 -6.78 -26.66 10.79
CA ARG A 127 -6.73 -28.00 11.39
C ARG A 127 -5.71 -28.09 12.54
N LYS A 128 -4.61 -27.32 12.46
CA LYS A 128 -3.52 -27.36 13.45
C LYS A 128 -3.80 -26.47 14.66
N VAL A 129 -4.46 -25.32 14.48
CA VAL A 129 -4.59 -24.26 15.49
C VAL A 129 -6.01 -24.18 16.10
N ARG A 130 -6.94 -25.09 15.77
CA ARG A 130 -8.35 -25.03 16.22
C ARG A 130 -9.03 -23.67 15.97
N ALA A 131 -8.59 -22.93 14.98
CA ALA A 131 -9.16 -21.63 14.64
C ALA A 131 -10.59 -21.76 14.10
N ARG A 132 -11.45 -20.80 14.45
CA ARG A 132 -12.82 -20.74 13.94
C ARG A 132 -12.80 -20.41 12.44
N ARG A 133 -13.26 -21.33 11.60
CA ARG A 133 -13.24 -21.22 10.13
C ARG A 133 -13.97 -19.99 9.58
N TRP A 134 -14.98 -19.50 10.28
CA TRP A 134 -15.77 -18.38 9.80
C TRP A 134 -14.98 -17.07 9.74
N VAL A 135 -13.94 -16.90 10.57
CA VAL A 135 -13.13 -15.67 10.60
C VAL A 135 -12.36 -15.45 9.29
N PRO A 136 -11.51 -16.40 8.82
CA PRO A 136 -10.84 -16.22 7.54
C PRO A 136 -11.81 -16.23 6.35
N VAL A 137 -12.94 -16.93 6.43
CA VAL A 137 -13.98 -16.87 5.38
C VAL A 137 -14.58 -15.47 5.31
N LEU A 138 -14.91 -14.87 6.46
CA LEU A 138 -15.44 -13.50 6.51
C LEU A 138 -14.43 -12.49 5.97
N SER A 139 -13.13 -12.64 6.30
CA SER A 139 -12.06 -11.80 5.75
C SER A 139 -12.02 -11.88 4.22
N ILE A 140 -11.96 -13.08 3.66
CA ILE A 140 -11.97 -13.27 2.20
C ILE A 140 -13.19 -12.64 1.53
N VAL A 141 -14.38 -12.78 2.14
CA VAL A 141 -15.61 -12.18 1.60
C VAL A 141 -15.55 -10.67 1.61
N LEU A 142 -15.03 -10.07 2.70
CA LEU A 142 -14.88 -8.62 2.82
C LEU A 142 -13.83 -8.09 1.83
N ASP A 143 -12.68 -8.76 1.72
CA ASP A 143 -11.63 -8.38 0.77
C ASP A 143 -12.12 -8.50 -0.68
N ALA A 144 -12.84 -9.57 -1.02
CA ALA A 144 -13.45 -9.73 -2.34
C ALA A 144 -14.53 -8.66 -2.62
N ALA A 145 -15.34 -8.31 -1.61
CA ALA A 145 -16.36 -7.26 -1.73
C ALA A 145 -15.76 -5.88 -2.00
N VAL A 146 -14.52 -5.64 -1.56
CA VAL A 146 -13.77 -4.40 -1.86
C VAL A 146 -13.02 -4.53 -3.19
N LEU A 147 -12.37 -5.66 -3.43
CA LEU A 147 -11.53 -5.89 -4.61
C LEU A 147 -12.33 -5.86 -5.91
N VAL A 148 -13.51 -6.50 -5.94
CA VAL A 148 -14.33 -6.59 -7.16
C VAL A 148 -14.75 -5.21 -7.69
N PRO A 149 -15.41 -4.32 -6.90
CA PRO A 149 -15.75 -2.99 -7.38
C PRO A 149 -14.50 -2.13 -7.66
N PHE A 150 -13.42 -2.31 -6.89
CA PHE A 150 -12.16 -1.61 -7.15
C PHE A 150 -11.60 -1.96 -8.53
N VAL A 151 -11.51 -3.24 -8.87
CA VAL A 151 -11.04 -3.70 -10.19
C VAL A 151 -11.97 -3.22 -11.29
N ALA A 152 -13.29 -3.28 -11.10
CA ALA A 152 -14.27 -2.81 -12.09
C ALA A 152 -14.14 -1.29 -12.37
N LEU A 153 -13.95 -0.48 -11.34
CA LEU A 153 -13.74 0.96 -11.48
C LEU A 153 -12.41 1.28 -12.16
N LYS A 154 -11.32 0.62 -11.74
CA LYS A 154 -10.00 0.83 -12.32
C LYS A 154 -9.89 0.32 -13.76
N ALA A 155 -10.62 -0.71 -14.14
CA ALA A 155 -10.67 -1.18 -15.53
C ALA A 155 -11.22 -0.11 -16.48
N GLN A 156 -12.09 0.76 -15.99
CA GLN A 156 -12.68 1.85 -16.77
C GLN A 156 -11.83 3.13 -16.75
N SER A 157 -11.18 3.44 -15.62
CA SER A 157 -10.46 4.70 -15.44
C SER A 157 -8.97 4.62 -15.77
N ASP A 158 -8.32 3.49 -15.50
CA ASP A 158 -6.86 3.32 -15.64
C ASP A 158 -6.50 1.83 -15.80
N PRO A 159 -6.70 1.26 -17.03
CA PRO A 159 -6.44 -0.15 -17.29
C PRO A 159 -4.95 -0.51 -17.19
N LEU A 160 -4.05 0.44 -17.40
CA LEU A 160 -2.59 0.21 -17.34
C LEU A 160 -2.16 -0.18 -15.93
N THR A 161 -2.63 0.54 -14.93
CA THR A 161 -2.37 0.24 -13.50
C THR A 161 -2.84 -1.16 -13.13
N LEU A 162 -4.00 -1.59 -13.65
CA LEU A 162 -4.50 -2.95 -13.43
C LEU A 162 -3.61 -4.01 -14.06
N VAL A 163 -3.22 -3.82 -15.32
CA VAL A 163 -2.38 -4.80 -16.03
C VAL A 163 -1.03 -4.95 -15.34
N VAL A 164 -0.38 -3.84 -14.97
CA VAL A 164 0.91 -3.86 -14.25
C VAL A 164 0.74 -4.52 -12.88
N GLY A 165 -0.26 -4.13 -12.10
CA GLY A 165 -0.52 -4.71 -10.78
C GLY A 165 -0.83 -6.21 -10.84
N ALA A 166 -1.65 -6.64 -11.80
CA ALA A 166 -1.96 -8.04 -12.02
C ALA A 166 -0.74 -8.85 -12.49
N ALA A 167 0.10 -8.27 -13.35
CA ALA A 167 1.34 -8.91 -13.81
C ALA A 167 2.32 -9.11 -12.65
N VAL A 168 2.48 -8.12 -11.77
CA VAL A 168 3.32 -8.22 -10.56
C VAL A 168 2.75 -9.28 -9.60
N ALA A 169 1.44 -9.29 -9.36
CA ALA A 169 0.81 -10.30 -8.52
C ALA A 169 1.01 -11.72 -9.09
N ALA A 170 0.81 -11.90 -10.39
CA ALA A 170 1.03 -13.17 -11.06
C ALA A 170 2.50 -13.62 -10.98
N ALA A 171 3.45 -12.70 -11.19
CA ALA A 171 4.87 -12.99 -11.08
C ALA A 171 5.25 -13.47 -9.67
N ILE A 172 4.69 -12.85 -8.63
CA ILE A 172 4.91 -13.27 -7.23
C ILE A 172 4.35 -14.68 -6.99
N ILE A 173 3.14 -14.97 -7.47
CA ILE A 173 2.50 -16.28 -7.26
C ILE A 173 3.24 -17.39 -8.02
N VAL A 174 3.72 -17.12 -9.23
CA VAL A 174 4.45 -18.10 -10.05
C VAL A 174 5.87 -18.35 -9.52
N SER A 175 6.47 -17.39 -8.83
CA SER A 175 7.82 -17.52 -8.26
C SER A 175 7.89 -18.37 -6.98
N GLN A 176 6.74 -18.79 -6.43
CA GLN A 176 6.64 -19.64 -5.23
C GLN A 176 6.45 -21.10 -5.59
#